data_e3094749d95ef81e529fd7078d1ab551
#
_entry.id   e3094749d95ef81e529fd7078d1ab551
#
_cell.length_a   1.000
_cell.length_b   1.000
_cell.length_c   1.000
_cell.angle_alpha   90.00
_cell.angle_beta   90.00
_cell.angle_gamma   90.00
#
_symmetry.space_group_name_H-M   'P 1'
#
loop_
_entity.id
_entity.type
_entity.pdbx_description
1 polymer ?
#
loop_
_entity_poly.entity_id
_entity_poly.type
_entity_poly.pdbx_seq_one_letter_code
_entity_poly.pdbx_strand_id
1 'polypeptide(L)'
;VSAAGLRSLNGESGCLDCHSVRRLAIMTSDARGLALERFRWVGGHADVWQIFRDPGALAAVVGDLAGPFRDDGVTAVCGIESRGFLLGAAVAVELGVGFVAVRKGEGIFPGEKLTRRSDPDYRGTRQELRLQRAAVGPRDRVLLVDDWIETGSQAWAVRSMVEQCGGHWAGCTVIVDQTTPARRADLGVRSIVTAAELPAWDGQS
;
A
#
# COMPACT_ATOMS: atom_id res chain seq x y z
N VAL A 1 50.66 -15.09 -50.18
CA VAL A 1 51.28 -14.70 -48.92
C VAL A 1 50.13 -14.48 -47.93
N SER A 2 50.14 -15.32 -46.91
CA SER A 2 49.13 -15.57 -45.90
C SER A 2 48.82 -14.37 -45.01
N ALA A 3 47.50 -14.10 -44.72
CA ALA A 3 47.06 -13.23 -43.64
C ALA A 3 46.41 -14.10 -42.57
N ALA A 4 47.10 -14.18 -41.41
CA ALA A 4 46.66 -14.90 -40.23
C ALA A 4 45.57 -14.14 -39.51
N GLY A 5 44.54 -14.90 -39.04
CA GLY A 5 43.37 -14.38 -38.33
C GLY A 5 43.66 -13.94 -36.91
N LEU A 6 43.15 -12.80 -36.50
CA LEU A 6 42.93 -12.42 -35.12
C LEU A 6 41.50 -12.85 -34.70
N ARG A 7 41.43 -13.82 -33.79
CA ARG A 7 40.20 -14.15 -33.07
C ARG A 7 39.99 -13.13 -31.95
N SER A 8 38.91 -12.34 -32.04
CA SER A 8 38.43 -11.45 -30.97
C SER A 8 37.76 -12.36 -29.89
N LEU A 9 38.36 -12.35 -28.70
CA LEU A 9 37.72 -12.85 -27.48
C LEU A 9 36.80 -11.73 -26.94
N ASN A 10 35.53 -11.77 -27.35
CA ASN A 10 34.53 -10.98 -26.68
C ASN A 10 34.23 -11.64 -25.33
N GLY A 11 34.89 -11.16 -24.27
CA GLY A 11 34.50 -11.39 -22.89
C GLY A 11 33.18 -10.63 -22.61
N GLU A 12 32.08 -11.35 -22.52
CA GLU A 12 30.86 -10.81 -21.93
C GLU A 12 31.09 -10.57 -20.46
N SER A 13 31.59 -9.38 -20.10
CA SER A 13 31.47 -8.86 -18.74
C SER A 13 30.02 -8.49 -18.53
N GLY A 14 29.23 -9.41 -17.98
CA GLY A 14 27.88 -9.16 -17.51
C GLY A 14 27.90 -8.07 -16.43
N CYS A 15 27.87 -6.82 -16.87
CA CYS A 15 27.60 -5.71 -15.99
C CYS A 15 26.16 -5.85 -15.52
N LEU A 16 25.95 -6.25 -14.25
CA LEU A 16 24.64 -6.15 -13.60
C LEU A 16 24.20 -4.70 -13.77
N ASP A 17 23.09 -4.48 -14.49
CA ASP A 17 22.63 -3.14 -14.76
C ASP A 17 22.33 -2.43 -13.42
N CYS A 18 22.47 -1.12 -13.41
CA CYS A 18 22.30 -0.30 -12.21
C CYS A 18 20.87 -0.41 -11.62
N HIS A 19 19.90 -0.83 -12.45
CA HIS A 19 18.53 -1.13 -12.04
C HIS A 19 18.41 -2.44 -11.26
N SER A 20 19.11 -3.48 -11.70
CA SER A 20 19.12 -4.79 -11.02
C SER A 20 19.81 -4.72 -9.66
N VAL A 21 20.93 -3.95 -9.57
CA VAL A 21 21.63 -3.72 -8.30
C VAL A 21 20.80 -2.88 -7.33
N ARG A 22 20.09 -1.85 -7.81
CA ARG A 22 19.15 -1.07 -6.98
C ARG A 22 17.97 -1.91 -6.51
N ARG A 23 17.38 -2.76 -7.37
CA ARG A 23 16.32 -3.69 -6.97
C ARG A 23 16.79 -4.67 -5.89
N LEU A 24 17.99 -5.22 -6.03
CA LEU A 24 18.55 -6.14 -5.05
C LEU A 24 18.81 -5.46 -3.69
N ALA A 25 19.31 -4.22 -3.70
CA ALA A 25 19.53 -3.43 -2.48
C ALA A 25 18.21 -3.03 -1.77
N ILE A 26 17.14 -2.80 -2.52
CA ILE A 26 15.81 -2.50 -1.97
C ILE A 26 15.18 -3.76 -1.34
N MET A 27 15.41 -4.95 -1.91
CA MET A 27 14.90 -6.22 -1.37
C MET A 27 15.56 -6.65 -0.05
N THR A 28 16.65 -6.03 0.37
CA THR A 28 17.35 -6.31 1.64
C THR A 28 17.13 -5.23 2.70
N SER A 29 16.39 -4.16 2.40
CA SER A 29 16.13 -3.11 3.38
C SER A 29 15.00 -3.56 4.34
N ASP A 30 15.26 -3.41 5.64
CA ASP A 30 14.29 -3.69 6.70
C ASP A 30 13.18 -2.61 6.71
N ALA A 31 12.10 -2.85 5.97
CA ALA A 31 10.94 -1.95 5.90
C ALA A 31 10.37 -1.67 7.30
N ARG A 32 10.37 -2.69 8.17
CA ARG A 32 9.90 -2.55 9.55
C ARG A 32 10.81 -1.63 10.37
N GLY A 33 12.12 -1.83 10.32
CA GLY A 33 13.08 -0.97 11.00
C GLY A 33 12.99 0.47 10.52
N LEU A 34 12.92 0.68 9.20
CA LEU A 34 12.78 2.02 8.61
C LEU A 34 11.45 2.68 8.99
N ALA A 35 10.34 1.94 9.02
CA ALA A 35 9.03 2.48 9.44
C ALA A 35 9.09 2.95 10.89
N LEU A 36 9.64 2.15 11.81
CA LEU A 36 9.81 2.51 13.23
C LEU A 36 10.77 3.69 13.41
N GLU A 37 11.89 3.73 12.68
CA GLU A 37 12.88 4.81 12.74
C GLU A 37 12.30 6.15 12.27
N ARG A 38 11.46 6.15 11.24
CA ARG A 38 10.88 7.37 10.64
C ARG A 38 9.55 7.78 11.26
N PHE A 39 8.92 6.91 12.04
CA PHE A 39 7.67 7.24 12.75
C PHE A 39 7.90 8.27 13.86
N ARG A 40 6.97 9.21 14.02
CA ARG A 40 6.97 10.19 15.11
C ARG A 40 5.54 10.47 15.59
N TRP A 41 5.42 10.85 16.84
CA TRP A 41 4.23 11.54 17.35
C TRP A 41 4.44 13.05 17.21
N VAL A 42 3.48 13.76 16.64
CA VAL A 42 3.52 15.23 16.51
C VAL A 42 2.18 15.79 16.98
N GLY A 43 2.17 16.52 18.08
CA GLY A 43 0.95 17.07 18.68
C GLY A 43 -0.10 15.98 19.00
N GLY A 44 0.32 14.80 19.42
CA GLY A 44 -0.55 13.64 19.69
C GLY A 44 -1.08 12.91 18.44
N HIS A 45 -0.59 13.26 17.25
CA HIS A 45 -0.96 12.62 15.99
C HIS A 45 0.19 11.78 15.45
N ALA A 46 -0.16 10.62 14.90
CA ALA A 46 0.79 9.74 14.22
C ALA A 46 1.30 10.40 12.93
N ASP A 47 2.59 10.66 12.87
CA ASP A 47 3.26 11.17 11.67
C ASP A 47 4.06 10.07 10.98
N VAL A 48 3.63 9.71 9.79
CA VAL A 48 4.30 8.76 8.88
C VAL A 48 4.88 9.47 7.65
N TRP A 49 4.79 10.81 7.58
CA TRP A 49 5.23 11.57 6.38
C TRP A 49 6.73 11.47 6.13
N GLN A 50 7.54 11.21 7.18
CA GLN A 50 8.98 11.01 7.02
C GLN A 50 9.31 9.72 6.26
N ILE A 51 8.43 8.71 6.32
CA ILE A 51 8.55 7.48 5.51
C ILE A 51 8.40 7.84 4.02
N PHE A 52 7.41 8.67 3.67
CA PHE A 52 7.18 9.11 2.29
C PHE A 52 8.28 10.04 1.78
N ARG A 53 8.90 10.82 2.66
CA ARG A 53 9.97 11.78 2.31
C ARG A 53 11.30 11.10 2.03
N ASP A 54 11.57 9.97 2.68
CA ASP A 54 12.80 9.21 2.52
C ASP A 54 12.65 8.20 1.36
N PRO A 55 13.45 8.29 0.28
CA PRO A 55 13.29 7.43 -0.88
C PRO A 55 13.59 5.95 -0.59
N GLY A 56 14.50 5.65 0.34
CA GLY A 56 14.84 4.28 0.73
C GLY A 56 13.72 3.66 1.57
N ALA A 57 13.19 4.40 2.56
CA ALA A 57 12.08 3.95 3.39
C ALA A 57 10.80 3.76 2.57
N LEU A 58 10.47 4.69 1.67
CA LEU A 58 9.31 4.57 0.80
C LEU A 58 9.40 3.33 -0.09
N ALA A 59 10.55 3.11 -0.73
CA ALA A 59 10.75 1.95 -1.61
C ALA A 59 10.67 0.62 -0.84
N ALA A 60 11.27 0.54 0.36
CA ALA A 60 11.21 -0.64 1.21
C ALA A 60 9.78 -0.95 1.66
N VAL A 61 9.06 0.08 2.14
CA VAL A 61 7.67 -0.03 2.58
C VAL A 61 6.76 -0.49 1.43
N VAL A 62 6.88 0.10 0.25
CA VAL A 62 6.10 -0.30 -0.94
C VAL A 62 6.37 -1.75 -1.31
N GLY A 63 7.63 -2.18 -1.31
CA GLY A 63 8.01 -3.56 -1.60
C GLY A 63 7.43 -4.56 -0.59
N ASP A 64 7.43 -4.21 0.70
CA ASP A 64 6.92 -5.06 1.78
C ASP A 64 5.39 -5.13 1.80
N LEU A 65 4.70 -4.00 1.52
CA LEU A 65 3.25 -3.97 1.36
C LEU A 65 2.77 -4.79 0.15
N ALA A 66 3.52 -4.79 -0.93
CA ALA A 66 3.22 -5.56 -2.15
C ALA A 66 3.56 -7.05 -2.02
N GLY A 67 4.64 -7.37 -1.28
CA GLY A 67 5.25 -8.69 -1.22
C GLY A 67 4.27 -9.85 -1.00
N PRO A 68 3.41 -9.81 0.03
CA PRO A 68 2.47 -10.90 0.34
C PRO A 68 1.41 -11.16 -0.74
N PHE A 69 1.24 -10.24 -1.71
CA PHE A 69 0.16 -10.27 -2.69
C PHE A 69 0.63 -10.49 -4.13
N ARG A 70 1.94 -10.70 -4.35
CA ARG A 70 2.50 -10.87 -5.71
C ARG A 70 1.89 -12.04 -6.46
N ASP A 71 1.59 -13.12 -5.75
CA ASP A 71 1.06 -14.36 -6.34
C ASP A 71 -0.43 -14.57 -6.04
N ASP A 72 -1.08 -13.59 -5.41
CA ASP A 72 -2.49 -13.68 -4.98
C ASP A 72 -3.50 -13.32 -6.08
N GLY A 73 -3.04 -13.07 -7.32
CA GLY A 73 -3.91 -12.73 -8.46
C GLY A 73 -4.64 -11.39 -8.29
N VAL A 74 -4.05 -10.43 -7.58
CA VAL A 74 -4.56 -9.05 -7.49
C VAL A 74 -4.59 -8.43 -8.88
N THR A 75 -5.73 -7.81 -9.25
CA THR A 75 -5.92 -7.13 -10.55
C THR A 75 -6.02 -5.62 -10.42
N ALA A 76 -6.35 -5.13 -9.22
CA ALA A 76 -6.39 -3.70 -8.92
C ALA A 76 -6.04 -3.43 -7.45
N VAL A 77 -5.40 -2.31 -7.22
CA VAL A 77 -5.15 -1.78 -5.87
C VAL A 77 -6.07 -0.59 -5.65
N CYS A 78 -6.72 -0.52 -4.49
CA CYS A 78 -7.42 0.68 -4.07
C CYS A 78 -6.72 1.34 -2.87
N GLY A 79 -6.92 2.65 -2.72
CA GLY A 79 -6.41 3.42 -1.58
C GLY A 79 -7.45 4.44 -1.12
N ILE A 80 -7.50 4.70 0.19
CA ILE A 80 -8.41 5.70 0.76
C ILE A 80 -7.69 7.07 0.82
N GLU A 81 -8.39 8.12 0.44
CA GLU A 81 -7.88 9.50 0.51
C GLU A 81 -7.43 9.84 1.94
N SER A 82 -6.22 10.40 2.17
CA SER A 82 -5.28 10.92 1.21
C SER A 82 -4.00 10.06 1.09
N ARG A 83 -3.42 9.57 2.19
CA ARG A 83 -2.14 8.81 2.20
C ARG A 83 -2.25 7.46 1.51
N GLY A 84 -3.42 6.82 1.59
CA GLY A 84 -3.72 5.61 0.83
C GLY A 84 -3.62 5.79 -0.69
N PHE A 85 -3.79 7.00 -1.22
CA PHE A 85 -3.57 7.26 -2.64
C PHE A 85 -2.09 7.14 -3.02
N LEU A 86 -1.22 7.70 -2.20
CA LEU A 86 0.23 7.67 -2.45
C LEU A 86 0.77 6.24 -2.38
N LEU A 87 0.47 5.53 -1.29
CA LEU A 87 0.91 4.16 -1.10
C LEU A 87 0.24 3.20 -2.08
N GLY A 88 -1.07 3.32 -2.25
CA GLY A 88 -1.83 2.47 -3.16
C GLY A 88 -1.37 2.59 -4.60
N ALA A 89 -1.12 3.81 -5.10
CA ALA A 89 -0.58 4.00 -6.44
C ALA A 89 0.82 3.40 -6.59
N ALA A 90 1.69 3.54 -5.58
CA ALA A 90 3.03 2.97 -5.60
C ALA A 90 2.99 1.43 -5.58
N VAL A 91 2.15 0.83 -4.72
CA VAL A 91 1.95 -0.63 -4.65
C VAL A 91 1.31 -1.17 -5.94
N ALA A 92 0.37 -0.43 -6.57
CA ALA A 92 -0.20 -0.81 -7.86
C ALA A 92 0.88 -0.92 -8.95
N VAL A 93 1.78 0.06 -9.02
CA VAL A 93 2.94 0.03 -9.95
C VAL A 93 3.87 -1.14 -9.63
N GLU A 94 4.14 -1.41 -8.36
CA GLU A 94 5.01 -2.52 -7.92
C GLU A 94 4.42 -3.90 -8.25
N LEU A 95 3.06 -4.03 -8.19
CA LEU A 95 2.34 -5.24 -8.59
C LEU A 95 2.04 -5.31 -10.10
N GLY A 96 2.28 -4.24 -10.86
CA GLY A 96 1.97 -4.17 -12.29
C GLY A 96 0.46 -4.11 -12.59
N VAL A 97 -0.35 -3.52 -11.70
CA VAL A 97 -1.82 -3.44 -11.83
C VAL A 97 -2.32 -1.98 -11.76
N GLY A 98 -3.63 -1.78 -12.00
CA GLY A 98 -4.25 -0.46 -11.93
C GLY A 98 -4.55 0.02 -10.51
N PHE A 99 -4.73 1.35 -10.35
CA PHE A 99 -5.11 1.98 -9.09
C PHE A 99 -6.56 2.48 -9.13
N VAL A 100 -7.32 2.23 -8.08
CA VAL A 100 -8.71 2.66 -7.88
C VAL A 100 -8.79 3.60 -6.67
N ALA A 101 -9.25 4.83 -6.89
CA ALA A 101 -9.39 5.82 -5.85
C ALA A 101 -10.66 5.58 -5.00
N VAL A 102 -10.51 5.63 -3.66
CA VAL A 102 -11.62 5.70 -2.71
C VAL A 102 -11.57 7.07 -2.02
N ARG A 103 -12.51 7.97 -2.37
CA ARG A 103 -12.51 9.34 -1.89
C ARG A 103 -13.32 9.53 -0.61
N LYS A 104 -12.89 10.48 0.22
CA LYS A 104 -13.60 10.95 1.41
C LYS A 104 -14.42 12.20 1.08
N GLY A 105 -15.62 12.29 1.64
CA GLY A 105 -16.44 13.49 1.59
C GLY A 105 -16.87 13.92 0.20
N GLU A 106 -17.18 15.21 0.07
CA GLU A 106 -17.62 15.84 -1.17
C GLU A 106 -16.43 16.36 -2.00
N GLY A 107 -16.52 16.22 -3.30
CA GLY A 107 -15.50 16.66 -4.24
C GLY A 107 -15.84 16.21 -5.65
N ILE A 108 -15.15 16.81 -6.64
CA ILE A 108 -15.33 16.43 -8.03
C ILE A 108 -14.83 14.98 -8.20
N PHE A 109 -15.77 14.07 -8.45
CA PHE A 109 -15.49 12.68 -8.72
C PHE A 109 -16.49 12.24 -9.79
N PRO A 110 -16.14 12.26 -11.08
CA PRO A 110 -17.09 12.12 -12.20
C PRO A 110 -17.68 10.72 -12.25
N GLY A 111 -18.83 10.59 -12.93
CA GLY A 111 -19.52 9.32 -13.17
C GLY A 111 -20.35 8.83 -11.99
N GLU A 112 -20.96 7.65 -12.18
CA GLU A 112 -21.73 6.97 -11.15
C GLU A 112 -20.82 6.52 -10.01
N LYS A 113 -21.26 6.72 -8.78
CA LYS A 113 -20.50 6.41 -7.56
C LYS A 113 -21.30 5.51 -6.64
N LEU A 114 -20.61 4.55 -6.02
CA LEU A 114 -21.06 3.95 -4.79
C LEU A 114 -20.62 4.83 -3.62
N THR A 115 -21.52 5.04 -2.69
CA THR A 115 -21.27 5.79 -1.45
C THR A 115 -21.56 4.91 -0.27
N ARG A 116 -20.64 4.85 0.68
CA ARG A 116 -20.81 4.14 1.96
C ARG A 116 -20.32 5.01 3.09
N ARG A 117 -21.03 4.99 4.21
CA ARG A 117 -20.56 5.54 5.47
C ARG A 117 -19.86 4.43 6.25
N SER A 118 -18.67 4.73 6.78
CA SER A 118 -18.01 3.86 7.73
C SER A 118 -18.80 3.77 9.04
N ASP A 119 -18.61 2.73 9.82
CA ASP A 119 -18.98 2.75 11.23
C ASP A 119 -18.19 3.87 11.93
N PRO A 120 -18.61 4.32 13.12
CA PRO A 120 -17.87 5.30 13.88
C PRO A 120 -16.44 4.84 14.13
N ASP A 121 -15.49 5.77 13.95
CA ASP A 121 -14.12 5.59 14.45
C ASP A 121 -14.08 5.78 15.99
N TYR A 122 -12.89 5.69 16.60
CA TYR A 122 -12.73 5.89 18.05
C TYR A 122 -13.18 7.28 18.54
N ARG A 123 -13.30 8.28 17.65
CA ARG A 123 -13.82 9.63 17.94
C ARG A 123 -15.33 9.74 17.72
N GLY A 124 -15.99 8.65 17.35
CA GLY A 124 -17.41 8.65 16.99
C GLY A 124 -17.69 9.25 15.61
N THR A 125 -16.66 9.56 14.82
CA THR A 125 -16.81 10.17 13.49
C THR A 125 -17.06 9.09 12.46
N ARG A 126 -18.06 9.33 11.58
CA ARG A 126 -18.36 8.50 10.42
C ARG A 126 -17.82 9.18 9.18
N GLN A 127 -17.03 8.45 8.40
CA GLN A 127 -16.52 8.94 7.12
C GLN A 127 -17.44 8.47 5.98
N GLU A 128 -17.79 9.39 5.10
CA GLU A 128 -18.43 9.04 3.84
C GLU A 128 -17.37 8.72 2.79
N LEU A 129 -17.39 7.50 2.30
CA LEU A 129 -16.46 6.99 1.30
C LEU A 129 -17.17 6.82 -0.04
N ARG A 130 -16.48 7.14 -1.13
CA ARG A 130 -17.00 7.10 -2.50
C ARG A 130 -16.03 6.35 -3.42
N LEU A 131 -16.59 5.44 -4.21
CA LEU A 131 -15.89 4.67 -5.23
C LEU A 131 -16.63 4.80 -6.55
N GLN A 132 -15.91 5.00 -7.66
CA GLN A 132 -16.53 5.00 -9.00
C GLN A 132 -16.99 3.58 -9.35
N ARG A 133 -18.28 3.43 -9.65
CA ARG A 133 -18.87 2.12 -9.92
C ARG A 133 -18.20 1.42 -11.12
N ALA A 134 -17.81 2.16 -12.14
CA ALA A 134 -17.16 1.62 -13.33
C ALA A 134 -15.69 1.21 -13.11
N ALA A 135 -15.09 1.55 -11.96
CA ALA A 135 -13.68 1.27 -11.68
C ALA A 135 -13.43 -0.17 -11.18
N VAL A 136 -14.48 -0.89 -10.79
CA VAL A 136 -14.41 -2.27 -10.28
C VAL A 136 -15.49 -3.11 -10.92
N GLY A 137 -15.17 -4.33 -11.32
CA GLY A 137 -16.11 -5.27 -11.91
C GLY A 137 -15.88 -6.72 -11.48
N PRO A 138 -16.67 -7.67 -12.04
CA PRO A 138 -16.66 -9.08 -11.57
C PRO A 138 -15.37 -9.85 -11.77
N ARG A 139 -14.47 -9.34 -12.60
CA ARG A 139 -13.15 -9.96 -12.83
C ARG A 139 -12.06 -9.38 -11.94
N ASP A 140 -12.40 -8.33 -11.17
CA ASP A 140 -11.40 -7.66 -10.34
C ASP A 140 -11.25 -8.35 -8.99
N ARG A 141 -10.01 -8.53 -8.60
CA ARG A 141 -9.57 -8.93 -7.28
C ARG A 141 -8.81 -7.75 -6.67
N VAL A 142 -9.45 -7.06 -5.74
CA VAL A 142 -9.04 -5.73 -5.26
C VAL A 142 -8.34 -5.82 -3.91
N LEU A 143 -7.13 -5.26 -3.85
CA LEU A 143 -6.33 -5.08 -2.64
C LEU A 143 -6.49 -3.65 -2.12
N LEU A 144 -6.82 -3.48 -0.83
CA LEU A 144 -6.77 -2.16 -0.18
C LEU A 144 -5.36 -1.89 0.38
N VAL A 145 -4.86 -0.70 0.11
CA VAL A 145 -3.59 -0.20 0.67
C VAL A 145 -3.84 1.11 1.40
N ASP A 146 -3.36 1.21 2.64
CA ASP A 146 -3.39 2.46 3.40
C ASP A 146 -2.15 2.56 4.31
N ASP A 147 -1.97 3.69 4.99
CA ASP A 147 -0.90 3.88 5.96
C ASP A 147 -1.25 3.31 7.34
N TRP A 148 -2.51 3.47 7.76
CA TRP A 148 -2.97 3.08 9.09
C TRP A 148 -4.37 2.47 9.05
N ILE A 149 -4.54 1.36 9.73
CA ILE A 149 -5.86 0.79 9.99
C ILE A 149 -6.11 0.74 11.50
N GLU A 150 -7.18 1.40 11.94
CA GLU A 150 -7.52 1.51 13.35
C GLU A 150 -8.62 0.50 13.73
N THR A 151 -9.88 0.86 13.56
CA THR A 151 -11.03 -0.02 13.83
C THR A 151 -11.32 -0.96 12.66
N GLY A 152 -10.78 -0.68 11.48
CA GLY A 152 -11.09 -1.37 10.23
C GLY A 152 -12.42 -0.97 9.60
N SER A 153 -13.14 0.03 10.16
CA SER A 153 -14.46 0.42 9.68
C SER A 153 -14.44 0.97 8.25
N GLN A 154 -13.42 1.78 7.90
CA GLN A 154 -13.25 2.30 6.53
C GLN A 154 -12.90 1.16 5.56
N ALA A 155 -11.98 0.26 5.94
CA ALA A 155 -11.62 -0.90 5.11
C ALA A 155 -12.82 -1.81 4.85
N TRP A 156 -13.66 -2.03 5.86
CA TRP A 156 -14.88 -2.81 5.71
C TRP A 156 -15.89 -2.14 4.76
N ALA A 157 -16.04 -0.82 4.84
CA ALA A 157 -16.88 -0.07 3.92
C ALA A 157 -16.38 -0.17 2.47
N VAL A 158 -15.05 -0.11 2.25
CA VAL A 158 -14.42 -0.30 0.93
C VAL A 158 -14.68 -1.72 0.42
N ARG A 159 -14.43 -2.76 1.23
CA ARG A 159 -14.74 -4.14 0.87
C ARG A 159 -16.19 -4.29 0.41
N SER A 160 -17.14 -3.75 1.19
CA SER A 160 -18.55 -3.79 0.84
C SER A 160 -18.88 -3.12 -0.50
N MET A 161 -18.19 -2.00 -0.84
CA MET A 161 -18.34 -1.34 -2.15
C MET A 161 -17.74 -2.17 -3.29
N VAL A 162 -16.58 -2.79 -3.09
CA VAL A 162 -15.94 -3.69 -4.06
C VAL A 162 -16.87 -4.86 -4.38
N GLU A 163 -17.41 -5.54 -3.36
CA GLU A 163 -18.32 -6.66 -3.50
C GLU A 163 -19.65 -6.24 -4.16
N GLN A 164 -20.15 -5.03 -3.87
CA GLN A 164 -21.35 -4.47 -4.52
C GLN A 164 -21.12 -4.16 -6.02
N CYS A 165 -19.88 -3.90 -6.44
CA CYS A 165 -19.50 -3.80 -7.86
C CYS A 165 -19.37 -5.18 -8.52
N GLY A 166 -19.46 -6.28 -7.77
CA GLY A 166 -19.23 -7.64 -8.23
C GLY A 166 -17.77 -8.09 -8.12
N GLY A 167 -16.85 -7.23 -7.67
CA GLY A 167 -15.43 -7.54 -7.49
C GLY A 167 -15.18 -8.45 -6.27
N HIS A 168 -13.97 -8.98 -6.20
CA HIS A 168 -13.52 -9.86 -5.12
C HIS A 168 -12.54 -9.13 -4.21
N TRP A 169 -12.68 -9.29 -2.90
CA TRP A 169 -11.75 -8.76 -1.92
C TRP A 169 -10.50 -9.63 -1.84
N ALA A 170 -9.30 -9.03 -2.05
CA ALA A 170 -8.03 -9.70 -1.91
C ALA A 170 -7.47 -9.60 -0.49
N GLY A 171 -7.79 -8.54 0.22
CA GLY A 171 -7.26 -8.23 1.55
C GLY A 171 -6.94 -6.75 1.73
N CYS A 172 -6.23 -6.46 2.79
CA CYS A 172 -5.76 -5.12 3.13
C CYS A 172 -4.29 -5.15 3.55
N THR A 173 -3.48 -4.22 3.06
CA THR A 173 -2.09 -4.08 3.52
C THR A 173 -1.83 -2.64 3.97
N VAL A 174 -1.15 -2.50 5.11
CA VAL A 174 -0.95 -1.20 5.77
C VAL A 174 0.44 -1.11 6.41
N ILE A 175 0.92 0.11 6.65
CA ILE A 175 2.13 0.29 7.46
C ILE A 175 1.82 -0.09 8.91
N VAL A 176 0.74 0.44 9.49
CA VAL A 176 0.41 0.23 10.91
C VAL A 176 -0.97 -0.39 11.08
N ASP A 177 -1.03 -1.50 11.80
CA ASP A 177 -2.27 -2.17 12.17
C ASP A 177 -2.57 -1.99 13.68
N GLN A 178 -3.74 -1.45 13.97
CA GLN A 178 -4.28 -1.29 15.32
C GLN A 178 -5.57 -2.10 15.51
N THR A 179 -5.94 -2.93 14.55
CA THR A 179 -7.20 -3.70 14.62
C THR A 179 -7.16 -4.81 15.66
N THR A 180 -8.34 -5.26 16.06
CA THR A 180 -8.47 -6.49 16.86
C THR A 180 -8.09 -7.72 16.02
N PRO A 181 -7.66 -8.84 16.66
CA PRO A 181 -7.35 -10.07 15.93
C PRO A 181 -8.52 -10.58 15.05
N ALA A 182 -9.76 -10.44 15.54
CA ALA A 182 -10.95 -10.83 14.77
C ALA A 182 -11.13 -9.97 13.51
N ARG A 183 -10.98 -8.65 13.63
CA ARG A 183 -11.10 -7.73 12.50
C ARG A 183 -9.95 -7.90 11.51
N ARG A 184 -8.74 -8.13 11.99
CA ARG A 184 -7.58 -8.46 11.17
C ARG A 184 -7.83 -9.68 10.31
N ALA A 185 -8.33 -10.75 10.89
CA ALA A 185 -8.64 -11.99 10.18
C ALA A 185 -9.78 -11.81 9.17
N ASP A 186 -10.87 -11.11 9.55
CA ASP A 186 -12.02 -10.86 8.68
C ASP A 186 -11.65 -10.05 7.43
N LEU A 187 -10.83 -9.02 7.58
CA LEU A 187 -10.38 -8.16 6.48
C LEU A 187 -9.16 -8.70 5.72
N GLY A 188 -8.50 -9.74 6.22
CA GLY A 188 -7.24 -10.24 5.65
C GLY A 188 -6.12 -9.20 5.75
N VAL A 189 -5.99 -8.50 6.91
CA VAL A 189 -5.01 -7.44 7.08
C VAL A 189 -3.60 -8.01 7.19
N ARG A 190 -2.68 -7.45 6.41
CA ARG A 190 -1.23 -7.59 6.53
C ARG A 190 -0.65 -6.23 6.90
N SER A 191 0.33 -6.19 7.79
CA SER A 191 0.95 -4.93 8.22
C SER A 191 2.45 -5.07 8.39
N ILE A 192 3.16 -3.97 8.24
CA ILE A 192 4.60 -3.88 8.50
C ILE A 192 4.84 -3.88 10.01
N VAL A 193 4.06 -3.10 10.75
CA VAL A 193 4.10 -3.02 12.22
C VAL A 193 2.67 -3.00 12.79
N THR A 194 2.56 -3.33 14.06
CA THR A 194 1.34 -3.09 14.84
C THR A 194 1.48 -1.79 15.65
N ALA A 195 0.37 -1.17 16.02
CA ALA A 195 0.38 0.03 16.85
C ALA A 195 1.07 -0.19 18.23
N ALA A 196 1.05 -1.42 18.74
CA ALA A 196 1.72 -1.77 20.00
C ALA A 196 3.26 -1.75 19.91
N GLU A 197 3.82 -1.77 18.72
CA GLU A 197 5.28 -1.74 18.47
C GLU A 197 5.80 -0.32 18.28
N LEU A 198 4.90 0.66 18.15
CA LEU A 198 5.29 2.06 18.00
C LEU A 198 5.80 2.64 19.32
N PRO A 199 6.70 3.64 19.28
CA PRO A 199 7.09 4.37 20.46
C PRO A 199 5.88 4.91 21.21
N ALA A 200 5.88 4.83 22.54
CA ALA A 200 4.83 5.44 23.33
C ALA A 200 4.84 6.97 23.14
N TRP A 201 3.65 7.57 23.07
CA TRP A 201 3.55 9.02 23.10
C TRP A 201 3.88 9.54 24.50
N ASP A 202 4.89 10.40 24.58
CA ASP A 202 5.41 10.98 25.85
C ASP A 202 4.63 12.21 26.33
N GLY A 203 3.62 12.65 25.58
CA GLY A 203 2.81 13.83 25.91
C GLY A 203 3.48 15.18 25.64
N GLN A 204 4.68 15.22 25.01
CA GLN A 204 5.47 16.45 24.85
C GLN A 204 5.76 16.87 23.39
N SER A 205 5.43 16.07 22.41
CA SER A 205 5.73 16.37 20.97
C SER A 205 4.49 16.77 20.15
#